data_97456947f14e8bdc9ebccc99ab22d624
#
_entry.id   97456947f14e8bdc9ebccc99ab22d624
#
_cell.length_a   1.000
_cell.length_b   1.000
_cell.length_c   1.000
_cell.angle_alpha   90.00
_cell.angle_beta   90.00
_cell.angle_gamma   90.00
#
_symmetry.space_group_name_H-M   'P 1'
#
loop_
_entity.id
_entity.type
_entity.pdbx_description
1 polymer ?
#
loop_
_entity_poly.entity_id
_entity_poly.type
_entity_poly.pdbx_seq_one_letter_code
_entity_poly.pdbx_strand_id
1 'polypeptide(L)'
;MKPNFALNLTFDGIGLLHRVPSGWHLVGEVSLEAEDLGAALNVLRKTAAQIDPSGLRTKLVIPNEQIKFITVASHPHAGEAEVRAALDGTTPYALDDLAYDWTLEGGVLHIAAVVRETLGEAENFALIHGFNPVSFVATPDQSLFPGEPFFGLTACAPDLLKHTETVARDL
;
A
#
# COMPACT_ATOMS: atom_id res chain seq x y z
N MET A 1 -14.34 5.04 -4.32
CA MET A 1 -13.76 6.16 -3.56
C MET A 1 -12.23 6.09 -3.63
N LYS A 2 -11.58 7.22 -3.50
CA LYS A 2 -10.13 7.28 -3.33
C LYS A 2 -9.81 7.55 -1.87
N PRO A 3 -8.86 6.84 -1.24
CA PRO A 3 -8.46 7.16 0.13
C PRO A 3 -8.04 8.61 0.27
N ASN A 4 -8.50 9.30 1.31
CA ASN A 4 -8.16 10.69 1.55
C ASN A 4 -6.79 10.86 2.24
N PHE A 5 -6.26 9.79 2.80
CA PHE A 5 -4.94 9.77 3.43
C PHE A 5 -4.11 8.59 2.93
N ALA A 6 -2.78 8.72 3.07
CA ALA A 6 -1.82 7.64 2.87
C ALA A 6 -0.89 7.58 4.07
N LEU A 7 -0.67 6.39 4.59
CA LEU A 7 0.28 6.14 5.68
C LEU A 7 1.51 5.48 5.08
N ASN A 8 2.61 6.23 5.05
CA ASN A 8 3.87 5.75 4.51
C ASN A 8 4.66 5.04 5.60
N LEU A 9 4.81 3.73 5.44
CA LEU A 9 5.52 2.88 6.39
C LEU A 9 6.97 2.72 5.91
N THR A 10 7.91 3.11 6.75
CA THR A 10 9.34 2.91 6.49
C THR A 10 10.00 2.30 7.72
N PHE A 11 11.22 1.82 7.58
CA PHE A 11 11.98 1.29 8.72
C PHE A 11 12.42 2.38 9.70
N ASP A 12 12.45 3.64 9.26
CA ASP A 12 12.87 4.78 10.09
C ASP A 12 11.70 5.48 10.76
N GLY A 13 10.51 5.43 10.16
CA GLY A 13 9.38 6.17 10.67
C GLY A 13 8.09 5.98 9.90
N ILE A 14 7.10 6.74 10.34
CA ILE A 14 5.74 6.73 9.79
C ILE A 14 5.44 8.13 9.28
N GLY A 15 5.06 8.26 8.02
CA GLY A 15 4.62 9.52 7.43
C GLY A 15 3.14 9.47 7.08
N LEU A 16 2.39 10.50 7.41
CA LEU A 16 0.99 10.63 7.00
C LEU A 16 0.85 11.73 5.95
N LEU A 17 0.22 11.38 4.84
CA LEU A 17 -0.05 12.30 3.73
C LEU A 17 -1.54 12.47 3.54
N HIS A 18 -1.94 13.70 3.22
CA HIS A 18 -3.32 14.05 2.92
C HIS A 18 -3.48 14.30 1.41
N ARG A 19 -4.52 13.76 0.82
CA ARG A 19 -4.85 13.99 -0.60
C ARG A 19 -5.38 15.39 -0.77
N VAL A 20 -4.76 16.14 -1.68
CA VAL A 20 -5.19 17.46 -2.10
C VAL A 20 -5.36 17.48 -3.62
N PRO A 21 -6.05 18.46 -4.21
CA PRO A 21 -6.28 18.48 -5.67
C PRO A 21 -4.99 18.42 -6.50
N SER A 22 -3.89 18.95 -5.98
CA SER A 22 -2.59 18.97 -6.67
C SER A 22 -1.72 17.73 -6.37
N GLY A 23 -2.20 16.78 -5.57
CA GLY A 23 -1.44 15.58 -5.21
C GLY A 23 -1.53 15.24 -3.72
N TRP A 24 -0.37 15.07 -3.08
CA TRP A 24 -0.28 14.68 -1.67
C TRP A 24 0.47 15.71 -0.85
N HIS A 25 -0.07 16.03 0.31
CA HIS A 25 0.53 16.96 1.26
C HIS A 25 0.95 16.21 2.53
N LEU A 26 2.20 16.38 2.95
CA LEU A 26 2.69 15.75 4.18
C LEU A 26 2.03 16.42 5.39
N VAL A 27 1.30 15.63 6.17
CA VAL A 27 0.69 16.07 7.43
C VAL A 27 1.73 16.08 8.55
N GLY A 28 2.54 15.03 8.62
CA GLY A 28 3.60 14.91 9.61
C GLY A 28 4.29 13.55 9.55
N GLU A 29 5.36 13.44 10.29
CA GLU A 29 6.18 12.23 10.40
C GLU A 29 6.43 11.90 11.87
N VAL A 30 6.52 10.63 12.18
CA VAL A 30 6.82 10.11 13.52
C VAL A 30 7.98 9.12 13.39
N SER A 31 9.03 9.33 14.18
CA SER A 31 10.14 8.38 14.27
C SER A 31 9.70 7.12 15.02
N LEU A 32 10.12 5.94 14.53
CA LEU A 32 9.93 4.68 15.25
C LEU A 32 10.71 4.62 16.56
N GLU A 33 11.71 5.49 16.72
CA GLU A 33 12.50 5.62 17.97
C GLU A 33 11.89 6.64 18.95
N ALA A 34 10.71 7.18 18.68
CA ALA A 34 10.04 8.11 19.60
C ALA A 34 9.82 7.44 20.97
N GLU A 35 10.03 8.18 22.06
CA GLU A 35 9.88 7.66 23.43
C GLU A 35 8.48 7.10 23.68
N ASP A 36 7.45 7.77 23.14
CA ASP A 36 6.08 7.31 23.20
C ASP A 36 5.49 7.33 21.79
N LEU A 37 5.71 6.26 21.06
CA LEU A 37 5.23 6.10 19.68
C LEU A 37 3.71 6.21 19.59
N GLY A 38 3.00 5.59 20.53
CA GLY A 38 1.53 5.63 20.55
C GLY A 38 0.98 7.03 20.72
N ALA A 39 1.58 7.83 21.61
CA ALA A 39 1.19 9.23 21.81
C ALA A 39 1.48 10.08 20.57
N ALA A 40 2.65 9.90 19.96
CA ALA A 40 3.03 10.62 18.75
C ALA A 40 2.09 10.29 17.57
N LEU A 41 1.74 9.03 17.38
CA LEU A 41 0.78 8.60 16.36
C LEU A 41 -0.63 9.12 16.64
N ASN A 42 -1.03 9.20 17.90
CA ASN A 42 -2.32 9.75 18.29
C ASN A 42 -2.42 11.25 17.94
N VAL A 43 -1.37 12.03 18.16
CA VAL A 43 -1.31 13.43 17.73
C VAL A 43 -1.45 13.54 16.21
N LEU A 44 -0.74 12.69 15.46
CA LEU A 44 -0.79 12.67 14.02
C LEU A 44 -2.20 12.35 13.52
N ARG A 45 -2.86 11.34 14.09
CA ARG A 45 -4.24 10.98 13.77
C ARG A 45 -5.23 12.10 14.08
N LYS A 46 -5.10 12.75 15.23
CA LYS A 46 -5.97 13.87 15.60
C LYS A 46 -5.79 15.06 14.66
N THR A 47 -4.57 15.34 14.24
CA THR A 47 -4.28 16.37 13.24
C THR A 47 -4.99 16.07 11.93
N ALA A 48 -4.93 14.82 11.46
CA ALA A 48 -5.63 14.40 10.26
C ALA A 48 -7.15 14.56 10.38
N ALA A 49 -7.74 14.23 11.52
CA ALA A 49 -9.17 14.39 11.77
C ALA A 49 -9.61 15.86 11.75
N GLN A 50 -8.74 16.76 12.13
CA GLN A 50 -9.00 18.21 12.01
C GLN A 50 -8.91 18.70 10.57
N ILE A 51 -8.00 18.13 9.77
CA ILE A 51 -7.85 18.47 8.36
C ILE A 51 -9.05 18.00 7.56
N ASP A 52 -9.53 16.79 7.81
CA ASP A 52 -10.70 16.22 7.14
C ASP A 52 -11.66 15.61 8.18
N PRO A 53 -12.66 16.39 8.62
CA PRO A 53 -13.64 15.93 9.62
C PRO A 53 -14.53 14.79 9.12
N SER A 54 -14.57 14.50 7.81
CA SER A 54 -15.36 13.39 7.27
C SER A 54 -14.82 12.01 7.69
N GLY A 55 -13.61 11.98 8.24
CA GLY A 55 -12.97 10.77 8.74
C GLY A 55 -11.80 10.33 7.87
N LEU A 56 -10.97 9.45 8.44
CA LEU A 56 -9.81 8.91 7.75
C LEU A 56 -10.20 7.64 6.99
N ARG A 57 -9.75 7.54 5.75
CA ARG A 57 -9.69 6.32 4.96
C ARG A 57 -8.34 6.30 4.30
N THR A 58 -7.50 5.38 4.74
CA THR A 58 -6.07 5.45 4.52
C THR A 58 -5.60 4.29 3.65
N LYS A 59 -4.83 4.58 2.62
CA LYS A 59 -4.05 3.54 1.94
C LYS A 59 -2.71 3.38 2.66
N LEU A 60 -2.30 2.13 2.84
CA LEU A 60 -1.02 1.79 3.45
C LEU A 60 0.04 1.66 2.37
N VAL A 61 1.09 2.45 2.48
CA VAL A 61 2.24 2.38 1.56
C VAL A 61 3.28 1.45 2.18
N ILE A 62 3.45 0.28 1.56
CA ILE A 62 4.36 -0.75 2.03
C ILE A 62 5.80 -0.38 1.65
N PRO A 63 6.78 -0.55 2.56
CA PRO A 63 8.18 -0.27 2.25
C PRO A 63 8.65 -1.09 1.04
N ASN A 64 9.37 -0.45 0.12
CA ASN A 64 9.87 -1.12 -1.08
C ASN A 64 10.79 -2.31 -0.74
N GLU A 65 11.49 -2.26 0.39
CA GLU A 65 12.37 -3.33 0.89
C GLU A 65 11.62 -4.61 1.24
N GLN A 66 10.31 -4.52 1.47
CA GLN A 66 9.44 -5.68 1.73
C GLN A 66 8.84 -6.26 0.45
N ILE A 67 9.13 -5.67 -0.70
CA ILE A 67 8.49 -6.02 -1.97
C ILE A 67 9.52 -6.61 -2.92
N LYS A 68 9.16 -7.70 -3.57
CA LYS A 68 9.93 -8.29 -4.66
C LYS A 68 9.45 -7.67 -5.97
N PHE A 69 10.34 -6.98 -6.67
CA PHE A 69 10.07 -6.45 -8.01
C PHE A 69 10.75 -7.32 -9.05
N ILE A 70 10.01 -7.72 -10.08
CA ILE A 70 10.49 -8.55 -11.17
C ILE A 70 10.10 -7.89 -12.49
N THR A 71 11.06 -7.79 -13.41
CA THR A 71 10.82 -7.35 -14.78
C THR A 71 11.20 -8.50 -15.71
N VAL A 72 10.25 -8.95 -16.51
CA VAL A 72 10.40 -10.13 -17.38
C VAL A 72 9.92 -9.80 -18.79
N ALA A 73 10.76 -10.04 -19.79
CA ALA A 73 10.33 -10.00 -21.18
C ALA A 73 9.35 -11.15 -21.44
N SER A 74 8.21 -10.84 -22.05
CA SER A 74 7.16 -11.81 -22.37
C SER A 74 6.61 -11.50 -23.76
N HIS A 75 5.30 -11.47 -23.92
CA HIS A 75 4.66 -11.20 -25.22
C HIS A 75 3.50 -10.21 -25.02
N PRO A 76 2.98 -9.58 -26.10
CA PRO A 76 1.96 -8.53 -25.99
C PRO A 76 0.63 -8.97 -25.36
N HIS A 77 0.41 -10.28 -25.25
CA HIS A 77 -0.80 -10.83 -24.65
C HIS A 77 -0.56 -11.55 -23.32
N ALA A 78 0.62 -11.33 -22.71
CA ALA A 78 0.95 -11.92 -21.41
C ALA A 78 -0.05 -11.47 -20.33
N GLY A 79 -0.39 -12.37 -19.43
CA GLY A 79 -1.34 -12.13 -18.36
C GLY A 79 -0.99 -12.89 -17.10
N GLU A 80 -2.00 -13.20 -16.30
CA GLU A 80 -1.84 -13.81 -14.98
C GLU A 80 -1.02 -15.10 -15.00
N ALA A 81 -1.20 -15.96 -16.00
CA ALA A 81 -0.47 -17.23 -16.10
C ALA A 81 1.05 -17.00 -16.18
N GLU A 82 1.48 -16.03 -16.99
CA GLU A 82 2.88 -15.67 -17.15
C GLU A 82 3.44 -15.00 -15.90
N VAL A 83 2.63 -14.20 -15.21
CA VAL A 83 2.99 -13.58 -13.94
C VAL A 83 3.23 -14.65 -12.88
N ARG A 84 2.31 -15.60 -12.73
CA ARG A 84 2.44 -16.70 -11.77
C ARG A 84 3.67 -17.56 -12.07
N ALA A 85 3.90 -17.86 -13.34
CA ALA A 85 5.08 -18.62 -13.76
C ALA A 85 6.39 -17.87 -13.43
N ALA A 86 6.42 -16.57 -13.60
CA ALA A 86 7.58 -15.74 -13.28
C ALA A 86 7.83 -15.66 -11.76
N LEU A 87 6.77 -15.68 -10.95
CA LEU A 87 6.88 -15.63 -9.49
C LEU A 87 7.24 -16.98 -8.87
N ASP A 88 6.82 -18.07 -9.50
CA ASP A 88 7.02 -19.42 -8.97
C ASP A 88 8.52 -19.73 -8.81
N GLY A 89 8.92 -20.08 -7.60
CA GLY A 89 10.30 -20.41 -7.27
C GLY A 89 11.27 -19.23 -7.15
N THR A 90 10.82 -17.98 -7.36
CA THR A 90 11.67 -16.79 -7.19
C THR A 90 11.76 -16.29 -5.77
N THR A 91 10.86 -16.76 -4.91
CA THR A 91 10.87 -16.48 -3.47
C THR A 91 10.76 -17.79 -2.71
N PRO A 92 11.14 -17.85 -1.40
CA PRO A 92 10.93 -19.04 -0.60
C PRO A 92 9.47 -19.29 -0.23
N TYR A 93 8.56 -18.39 -0.62
CA TYR A 93 7.14 -18.48 -0.27
C TYR A 93 6.34 -19.14 -1.39
N ALA A 94 5.26 -19.85 -1.02
CA ALA A 94 4.28 -20.33 -1.97
C ALA A 94 3.51 -19.18 -2.60
N LEU A 95 3.03 -19.35 -3.84
CA LEU A 95 2.27 -18.29 -4.53
C LEU A 95 1.04 -17.83 -3.74
N ASP A 96 0.37 -18.74 -3.03
CA ASP A 96 -0.82 -18.40 -2.23
C ASP A 96 -0.49 -17.54 -1.00
N ASP A 97 0.77 -17.50 -0.57
CA ASP A 97 1.25 -16.66 0.52
C ASP A 97 1.67 -15.27 0.05
N LEU A 98 1.58 -15.00 -1.23
CA LEU A 98 1.94 -13.72 -1.84
C LEU A 98 0.70 -12.97 -2.31
N ALA A 99 0.69 -11.66 -2.09
CA ALA A 99 -0.14 -10.73 -2.83
C ALA A 99 0.73 -10.11 -3.92
N TYR A 100 0.19 -9.94 -5.11
CA TYR A 100 0.96 -9.36 -6.20
C TYR A 100 0.09 -8.49 -7.10
N ASP A 101 0.75 -7.58 -7.78
CA ASP A 101 0.19 -6.76 -8.84
C ASP A 101 1.16 -6.77 -10.01
N TRP A 102 0.66 -6.48 -11.19
CA TRP A 102 1.48 -6.50 -12.39
C TRP A 102 0.94 -5.54 -13.44
N THR A 103 1.83 -5.12 -14.33
CA THR A 103 1.47 -4.35 -15.51
C THR A 103 2.26 -4.86 -16.71
N LEU A 104 1.65 -4.80 -17.86
CA LEU A 104 2.25 -5.21 -19.13
C LEU A 104 2.46 -3.96 -19.98
N GLU A 105 3.69 -3.75 -20.40
CA GLU A 105 4.06 -2.60 -21.21
C GLU A 105 5.04 -3.04 -22.30
N GLY A 106 4.61 -2.95 -23.56
CA GLY A 106 5.42 -3.33 -24.70
C GLY A 106 5.91 -4.78 -24.69
N GLY A 107 5.10 -5.72 -24.19
CA GLY A 107 5.48 -7.13 -24.06
C GLY A 107 6.38 -7.42 -22.86
N VAL A 108 6.61 -6.44 -21.99
CA VAL A 108 7.41 -6.59 -20.77
C VAL A 108 6.47 -6.57 -19.56
N LEU A 109 6.59 -7.60 -18.72
CA LEU A 109 5.86 -7.68 -17.46
C LEU A 109 6.67 -7.02 -16.34
N HIS A 110 6.03 -6.11 -15.63
CA HIS A 110 6.52 -5.54 -14.38
C HIS A 110 5.66 -6.09 -13.27
N ILE A 111 6.27 -6.79 -12.32
CA ILE A 111 5.58 -7.52 -11.25
C ILE A 111 6.07 -7.00 -9.90
N ALA A 112 5.14 -6.77 -9.00
CA ALA A 112 5.42 -6.47 -7.60
C ALA A 112 4.73 -7.51 -6.73
N ALA A 113 5.45 -8.12 -5.80
CA ALA A 113 4.91 -9.15 -4.92
C ALA A 113 5.34 -8.90 -3.48
N VAL A 114 4.45 -9.16 -2.55
CA VAL A 114 4.68 -9.00 -1.12
C VAL A 114 4.04 -10.16 -0.37
N VAL A 115 4.68 -10.59 0.72
CA VAL A 115 4.16 -11.66 1.58
C VAL A 115 2.88 -11.16 2.27
N ARG A 116 1.82 -11.96 2.24
CA ARG A 116 0.53 -11.60 2.87
C ARG A 116 0.65 -11.32 4.36
N GLU A 117 1.54 -12.02 5.05
CA GLU A 117 1.83 -11.78 6.47
C GLU A 117 2.31 -10.34 6.71
N THR A 118 3.17 -9.81 5.84
CA THR A 118 3.62 -8.41 5.91
C THR A 118 2.46 -7.44 5.79
N LEU A 119 1.52 -7.71 4.89
CA LEU A 119 0.31 -6.89 4.74
C LEU A 119 -0.55 -6.94 6.01
N GLY A 120 -0.72 -8.12 6.59
CA GLY A 120 -1.48 -8.29 7.83
C GLY A 120 -0.87 -7.54 9.01
N GLU A 121 0.43 -7.53 9.13
CA GLU A 121 1.15 -6.78 10.17
C GLU A 121 0.96 -5.27 9.99
N ALA A 122 1.05 -4.78 8.77
CA ALA A 122 0.83 -3.37 8.44
C ALA A 122 -0.60 -2.94 8.74
N GLU A 123 -1.58 -3.75 8.37
CA GLU A 123 -2.99 -3.48 8.65
C GLU A 123 -3.26 -3.42 10.15
N ASN A 124 -2.76 -4.40 10.90
CA ASN A 124 -2.94 -4.46 12.34
C ASN A 124 -2.34 -3.23 13.05
N PHE A 125 -1.15 -2.83 12.64
CA PHE A 125 -0.51 -1.61 13.15
C PHE A 125 -1.38 -0.38 12.92
N ALA A 126 -1.82 -0.18 11.68
CA ALA A 126 -2.62 0.98 11.32
C ALA A 126 -4.00 0.98 12.00
N LEU A 127 -4.60 -0.20 12.14
CA LEU A 127 -5.91 -0.37 12.78
C LEU A 127 -5.85 -0.05 14.27
N ILE A 128 -4.83 -0.56 14.97
CA ILE A 128 -4.63 -0.31 16.41
C ILE A 128 -4.49 1.20 16.68
N HIS A 129 -3.80 1.91 15.80
CA HIS A 129 -3.58 3.35 15.95
C HIS A 129 -4.67 4.23 15.33
N GLY A 130 -5.76 3.63 14.83
CA GLY A 130 -6.95 4.37 14.41
C GLY A 130 -6.87 5.05 13.04
N PHE A 131 -5.99 4.58 12.15
CA PHE A 131 -5.82 5.18 10.82
C PHE A 131 -6.80 4.68 9.77
N ASN A 132 -7.66 3.73 10.09
CA ASN A 132 -8.69 3.19 9.20
C ASN A 132 -8.13 2.74 7.84
N PRO A 133 -7.26 1.73 7.81
CA PRO A 133 -6.62 1.28 6.57
C PRO A 133 -7.64 0.57 5.66
N VAL A 134 -7.64 0.91 4.37
CA VAL A 134 -8.59 0.33 3.40
C VAL A 134 -7.90 -0.42 2.26
N SER A 135 -6.64 -0.11 1.96
CA SER A 135 -5.90 -0.77 0.87
C SER A 135 -4.40 -0.77 1.11
N PHE A 136 -3.70 -1.60 0.33
CA PHE A 136 -2.25 -1.71 0.35
C PHE A 136 -1.67 -1.30 -1.00
N VAL A 137 -0.69 -0.42 -0.98
CA VAL A 137 0.00 0.08 -2.17
C VAL A 137 1.50 0.18 -1.91
N ALA A 138 2.25 0.60 -2.92
CA ALA A 138 3.66 0.93 -2.78
C ALA A 138 4.00 2.12 -3.69
N THR A 139 5.16 2.73 -3.45
CA THR A 139 5.65 3.84 -4.26
C THR A 139 7.08 3.52 -4.76
N PRO A 140 7.22 2.53 -5.65
CA PRO A 140 8.52 2.17 -6.19
C PRO A 140 9.03 3.20 -7.19
N ASP A 141 10.31 3.06 -7.54
CA ASP A 141 10.85 3.73 -8.72
C ASP A 141 10.06 3.28 -9.96
N GLN A 142 9.72 4.22 -10.85
CA GLN A 142 8.92 3.94 -12.03
C GLN A 142 9.61 3.02 -13.03
N SER A 143 10.93 2.88 -12.96
CA SER A 143 11.68 1.91 -13.75
C SER A 143 11.44 0.47 -13.29
N LEU A 144 11.08 0.26 -12.01
CA LEU A 144 10.78 -1.06 -11.46
C LEU A 144 9.32 -1.44 -11.68
N PHE A 145 8.43 -0.49 -11.55
CA PHE A 145 6.99 -0.71 -11.74
C PHE A 145 6.33 0.60 -12.17
N PRO A 146 5.82 0.70 -13.40
CA PRO A 146 5.10 1.89 -13.84
C PRO A 146 3.78 2.04 -13.09
N GLY A 147 3.55 3.21 -12.50
CA GLY A 147 2.35 3.47 -11.70
C GLY A 147 2.49 2.99 -10.26
N GLU A 148 1.36 2.88 -9.58
CA GLU A 148 1.28 2.47 -8.18
C GLU A 148 0.83 1.01 -8.09
N PRO A 149 1.68 0.10 -7.55
CA PRO A 149 1.24 -1.26 -7.27
C PRO A 149 0.08 -1.26 -6.28
N PHE A 150 -0.92 -2.09 -6.54
CA PHE A 150 -2.08 -2.25 -5.68
C PHE A 150 -2.17 -3.72 -5.24
N PHE A 151 -1.99 -3.97 -3.95
CA PHE A 151 -1.93 -5.32 -3.39
C PHE A 151 -3.28 -5.80 -2.83
N GLY A 152 -4.33 -5.03 -3.01
CA GLY A 152 -5.67 -5.40 -2.60
C GLY A 152 -6.22 -4.56 -1.45
N LEU A 153 -7.42 -4.91 -1.03
CA LEU A 153 -8.09 -4.30 0.10
C LEU A 153 -7.62 -4.93 1.40
N THR A 154 -7.68 -4.13 2.48
CA THR A 154 -7.48 -4.65 3.83
C THR A 154 -8.63 -5.57 4.23
N ALA A 155 -8.41 -6.43 5.20
CA ALA A 155 -9.45 -7.29 5.76
C ALA A 155 -10.55 -6.47 6.45
N CYS A 156 -10.20 -5.31 7.03
CA CYS A 156 -11.15 -4.43 7.71
C CYS A 156 -11.88 -3.45 6.77
N ALA A 157 -11.49 -3.36 5.50
CA ALA A 157 -12.11 -2.43 4.55
C ALA A 157 -13.64 -2.54 4.46
N PRO A 158 -14.24 -3.73 4.42
CA PRO A 158 -15.70 -3.86 4.38
C PRO A 158 -16.42 -3.19 5.55
N ASP A 159 -15.79 -3.14 6.73
CA ASP A 159 -16.36 -2.51 7.92
C ASP A 159 -16.22 -0.99 7.90
N LEU A 160 -15.29 -0.46 7.11
CA LEU A 160 -14.99 0.96 7.01
C LEU A 160 -15.67 1.62 5.81
N LEU A 161 -16.08 0.85 4.82
CA LEU A 161 -16.68 1.33 3.58
C LEU A 161 -18.20 1.07 3.58
N LYS A 162 -18.93 1.94 2.89
CA LYS A 162 -20.36 1.69 2.62
C LYS A 162 -20.49 0.53 1.64
N HIS A 163 -21.60 -0.17 1.66
CA HIS A 163 -21.88 -1.35 0.82
C HIS A 163 -21.59 -1.17 -0.67
N THR A 164 -21.76 0.04 -1.18
CA THR A 164 -21.60 0.34 -2.60
C THR A 164 -20.26 1.00 -2.93
N GLU A 165 -19.42 1.27 -1.92
CA GLU A 165 -18.13 1.91 -2.14
C GLU A 165 -17.09 0.89 -2.58
N THR A 166 -16.32 1.26 -3.59
CA THR A 166 -15.12 0.53 -4.04
C THR A 166 -13.91 1.45 -3.90
N VAL A 167 -12.75 0.87 -3.63
CA VAL A 167 -11.51 1.63 -3.56
C VAL A 167 -10.93 1.76 -4.96
N ALA A 168 -10.74 2.99 -5.42
CA ALA A 168 -10.13 3.26 -6.70
C ALA A 168 -8.59 3.29 -6.57
N ARG A 169 -7.92 2.73 -7.58
CA ARG A 169 -6.47 2.84 -7.70
C ARG A 169 -6.08 4.27 -8.09
N ASP A 170 -4.95 4.71 -7.63
CA ASP A 170 -4.26 5.86 -8.20
C ASP A 170 -3.38 5.40 -9.38
N LEU A 171 -3.35 6.18 -10.43
CA LEU A 171 -2.59 5.90 -11.64
C LEU A 171 -1.34 6.78 -11.72
#